data_ccad9e87e067b6e268cdc7d02827a041
#
_entry.id   ccad9e87e067b6e268cdc7d02827a041
#
_cell.length_a   1.000
_cell.length_b   1.000
_cell.length_c   1.000
_cell.angle_alpha   90.00
_cell.angle_beta   90.00
_cell.angle_gamma   90.00
#
_symmetry.space_group_name_H-M   'P 1'
#
loop_
_entity.id
_entity.type
_entity.pdbx_description
1 polymer ?
#
loop_
_entity_poly.entity_id
_entity_poly.type
_entity_poly.pdbx_seq_one_letter_code
_entity_poly.pdbx_strand_id
1 'polypeptide(L)'
;MKSGKQEAVLLDKKQALVKAEHFCAYQERSQKEVRYKLVEWGMRGDELEEIISELILNNFLNEERFAKSYASGKFNIKHWGRVKIKQGLKLKGVPDKILQKAIYSIDDDDYLQTIEKLAIKKAEHLNENDPFKRKNKLMSYLQAKGFETDLILLVLKASNLN
;
A
#
# COMPACT_ATOMS: atom_id res chain seq x y z
N MET A 1 25.40 31.59 7.27
CA MET A 1 24.00 31.19 7.42
C MET A 1 23.93 30.00 8.38
N LYS A 2 23.45 30.21 9.59
CA LYS A 2 23.27 29.14 10.57
C LYS A 2 22.00 28.37 10.19
N SER A 3 22.13 27.11 9.76
CA SER A 3 21.01 26.21 9.62
C SER A 3 20.48 25.92 11.02
N GLY A 4 19.35 26.51 11.36
CA GLY A 4 18.64 26.19 12.59
C GLY A 4 18.20 24.73 12.52
N LYS A 5 18.91 23.83 13.20
CA LYS A 5 18.36 22.54 13.60
C LYS A 5 17.17 22.91 14.51
N GLN A 6 15.95 22.70 14.03
CA GLN A 6 14.80 22.65 14.91
C GLN A 6 15.10 21.57 15.94
N GLU A 7 15.31 21.97 17.18
CA GLU A 7 15.39 21.01 18.28
C GLU A 7 14.08 20.25 18.29
N ALA A 8 14.18 18.91 18.15
CA ALA A 8 13.03 18.04 18.25
C ALA A 8 12.41 18.22 19.63
N VAL A 9 11.17 18.71 19.69
CA VAL A 9 10.44 18.89 20.95
C VAL A 9 10.12 17.49 21.48
N LEU A 10 10.81 17.09 22.56
CA LEU A 10 10.56 15.82 23.24
C LEU A 10 9.28 15.96 24.06
N LEU A 11 8.35 15.03 23.84
CA LEU A 11 7.07 14.98 24.53
C LEU A 11 7.15 14.04 25.75
N ASP A 12 6.31 14.30 26.76
CA ASP A 12 6.04 13.28 27.77
C ASP A 12 5.09 12.20 27.21
N LYS A 13 4.93 11.10 27.94
CA LYS A 13 4.10 9.96 27.52
C LYS A 13 2.65 10.37 27.23
N LYS A 14 2.06 11.20 28.07
CA LYS A 14 0.67 11.65 27.92
C LYS A 14 0.48 12.53 26.67
N GLN A 15 1.40 13.45 26.43
CA GLN A 15 1.40 14.30 25.25
C GLN A 15 1.62 13.47 23.98
N ALA A 16 2.54 12.49 24.03
CA ALA A 16 2.81 11.59 22.91
C ALA A 16 1.60 10.71 22.57
N LEU A 17 0.88 10.22 23.56
CA LEU A 17 -0.34 9.44 23.37
C LEU A 17 -1.40 10.27 22.64
N VAL A 18 -1.71 11.47 23.11
CA VAL A 18 -2.71 12.36 22.49
C VAL A 18 -2.33 12.68 21.06
N LYS A 19 -1.06 12.97 20.82
CA LYS A 19 -0.56 13.27 19.48
C LYS A 19 -0.62 12.04 18.55
N ALA A 20 -0.37 10.86 19.09
CA ALA A 20 -0.48 9.61 18.34
C ALA A 20 -1.95 9.26 17.99
N GLU A 21 -2.88 9.52 18.90
CA GLU A 21 -4.32 9.38 18.63
C GLU A 21 -4.75 10.28 17.47
N HIS A 22 -4.35 11.55 17.44
CA HIS A 22 -4.61 12.46 16.33
C HIS A 22 -3.97 11.99 15.03
N PHE A 23 -2.73 11.49 15.09
CA PHE A 23 -2.02 10.94 13.93
C PHE A 23 -2.74 9.74 13.33
N CYS A 24 -3.26 8.85 14.15
CA CYS A 24 -4.04 7.69 13.72
C CYS A 24 -5.45 8.08 13.23
N ALA A 25 -6.08 9.09 13.84
CA ALA A 25 -7.42 9.56 13.46
C ALA A 25 -7.42 10.28 12.11
N TYR A 26 -6.32 10.93 11.74
CA TYR A 26 -6.21 11.65 10.48
C TYR A 26 -6.28 10.71 9.27
N GLN A 27 -5.61 9.56 9.34
CA GLN A 27 -5.69 8.48 8.34
C GLN A 27 -5.21 7.16 8.97
N GLU A 28 -5.56 6.05 8.33
CA GLU A 28 -5.05 4.74 8.75
C GLU A 28 -3.53 4.69 8.72
N ARG A 29 -2.94 4.14 9.78
CA ARG A 29 -1.48 4.03 9.94
C ARG A 29 -1.09 2.58 10.22
N SER A 30 0.08 2.18 9.71
CA SER A 30 0.71 0.94 10.15
C SER A 30 1.32 1.11 11.54
N GLN A 31 1.51 0.02 12.28
CA GLN A 31 2.24 0.05 13.55
C GLN A 31 3.66 0.62 13.37
N LYS A 32 4.31 0.28 12.27
CA LYS A 32 5.64 0.77 11.94
C LYS A 32 5.67 2.30 11.82
N GLU A 33 4.71 2.90 11.13
CA GLU A 33 4.60 4.36 11.00
C GLU A 33 4.41 5.03 12.37
N VAL A 34 3.54 4.48 13.21
CA VAL A 34 3.30 5.01 14.56
C VAL A 34 4.54 4.87 15.43
N ARG A 35 5.26 3.74 15.38
CA ARG A 35 6.50 3.54 16.11
C ARG A 35 7.56 4.57 15.72
N TYR A 36 7.74 4.85 14.43
CA TYR A 36 8.66 5.88 13.97
C TYR A 36 8.30 7.26 14.52
N LYS A 37 7.02 7.62 14.52
CA LYS A 37 6.56 8.90 15.07
C LYS A 37 6.79 8.99 16.58
N LEU A 38 6.50 7.93 17.32
CA LEU A 38 6.74 7.89 18.76
C LEU A 38 8.22 8.05 19.09
N VAL A 39 9.10 7.40 18.32
CA VAL A 39 10.56 7.56 18.45
C VAL A 39 10.99 9.00 18.16
N GLU A 40 10.44 9.61 17.13
CA GLU A 40 10.70 11.00 16.76
C GLU A 40 10.28 11.97 17.87
N TRP A 41 9.21 11.66 18.61
CA TRP A 41 8.73 12.45 19.76
C TRP A 41 9.43 12.11 21.08
N GLY A 42 10.42 11.23 21.07
CA GLY A 42 11.24 10.92 22.23
C GLY A 42 10.82 9.68 23.03
N MET A 43 9.81 8.93 22.55
CA MET A 43 9.37 7.71 23.21
C MET A 43 10.32 6.54 22.92
N ARG A 44 10.56 5.72 23.95
CA ARG A 44 11.44 4.53 23.88
C ARG A 44 10.94 3.45 24.84
N GLY A 45 11.34 2.20 24.59
CA GLY A 45 11.14 1.08 25.50
C GLY A 45 9.70 0.86 25.93
N ASP A 46 9.48 0.69 27.22
CA ASP A 46 8.17 0.34 27.79
C ASP A 46 7.12 1.42 27.57
N GLU A 47 7.48 2.69 27.65
CA GLU A 47 6.55 3.80 27.40
C GLU A 47 6.02 3.76 25.95
N LEU A 48 6.88 3.48 24.98
CA LEU A 48 6.49 3.33 23.58
C LEU A 48 5.51 2.16 23.41
N GLU A 49 5.84 1.00 23.99
CA GLU A 49 4.99 -0.20 23.89
C GLU A 49 3.64 -0.02 24.59
N GLU A 50 3.59 0.69 25.71
CA GLU A 50 2.34 1.03 26.38
C GLU A 50 1.44 1.93 25.53
N ILE A 51 2.02 2.92 24.87
CA ILE A 51 1.27 3.80 23.94
C ILE A 51 0.71 2.99 22.77
N ILE A 52 1.52 2.13 22.14
CA ILE A 52 1.06 1.25 21.06
C ILE A 52 -0.10 0.38 21.52
N SER A 53 0.02 -0.24 22.70
CA SER A 53 -1.02 -1.09 23.27
C SER A 53 -2.33 -0.32 23.52
N GLU A 54 -2.24 0.88 24.03
CA GLU A 54 -3.39 1.73 24.30
C GLU A 54 -4.09 2.19 23.00
N LEU A 55 -3.33 2.55 21.98
CA LEU A 55 -3.87 2.90 20.66
C LEU A 55 -4.62 1.72 20.05
N ILE A 56 -4.12 0.49 20.21
CA ILE A 56 -4.78 -0.72 19.73
C ILE A 56 -6.06 -0.99 20.51
N LEU A 57 -6.00 -0.94 21.85
CA LEU A 57 -7.16 -1.18 22.72
C LEU A 57 -8.30 -0.19 22.45
N ASN A 58 -7.97 1.07 22.21
CA ASN A 58 -8.94 2.13 21.93
C ASN A 58 -9.30 2.25 20.44
N ASN A 59 -8.87 1.29 19.63
CA ASN A 59 -9.18 1.17 18.21
C ASN A 59 -8.70 2.34 17.32
N PHE A 60 -7.72 3.10 17.77
CA PHE A 60 -7.02 4.09 16.94
C PHE A 60 -6.07 3.43 15.96
N LEU A 61 -5.41 2.34 16.36
CA LEU A 61 -4.43 1.61 15.58
C LEU A 61 -4.92 0.18 15.33
N ASN A 62 -5.06 -0.18 14.06
CA ASN A 62 -5.51 -1.50 13.64
C ASN A 62 -4.80 -1.89 12.34
N GLU A 63 -3.85 -2.81 12.43
CA GLU A 63 -3.00 -3.23 11.31
C GLU A 63 -3.82 -3.85 10.16
N GLU A 64 -4.85 -4.62 10.48
CA GLU A 64 -5.73 -5.25 9.50
C GLU A 64 -6.55 -4.21 8.73
N ARG A 65 -7.10 -3.23 9.44
CA ARG A 65 -7.83 -2.09 8.85
C ARG A 65 -6.91 -1.24 7.97
N PHE A 66 -5.69 -0.97 8.43
CA PHE A 66 -4.66 -0.29 7.63
C PHE A 66 -4.36 -1.04 6.34
N ALA A 67 -4.09 -2.34 6.43
CA ALA A 67 -3.74 -3.16 5.28
C ALA A 67 -4.85 -3.22 4.23
N LYS A 68 -6.11 -3.36 4.65
CA LYS A 68 -7.27 -3.34 3.76
C LYS A 68 -7.46 -1.98 3.08
N SER A 69 -7.34 -0.90 3.84
CA SER A 69 -7.44 0.47 3.31
C SER A 69 -6.32 0.76 2.31
N TYR A 70 -5.10 0.34 2.60
CA TYR A 70 -3.95 0.46 1.70
C TYR A 70 -4.19 -0.30 0.39
N ALA A 71 -4.56 -1.57 0.47
CA ALA A 71 -4.82 -2.41 -0.70
C ALA A 71 -5.94 -1.83 -1.58
N SER A 72 -7.05 -1.46 -0.97
CA SER A 72 -8.19 -0.85 -1.67
C SER A 72 -7.81 0.47 -2.36
N GLY A 73 -7.12 1.36 -1.67
CA GLY A 73 -6.69 2.65 -2.22
C GLY A 73 -5.70 2.50 -3.37
N LYS A 74 -4.71 1.63 -3.23
CA LYS A 74 -3.71 1.39 -4.28
C LYS A 74 -4.33 0.72 -5.51
N PHE A 75 -5.24 -0.20 -5.33
CA PHE A 75 -5.96 -0.82 -6.44
C PHE A 75 -6.93 0.16 -7.12
N ASN A 76 -7.82 0.79 -6.37
CA ASN A 76 -8.89 1.61 -6.95
C ASN A 76 -8.40 2.96 -7.50
N ILE A 77 -7.38 3.57 -6.87
CA ILE A 77 -6.90 4.91 -7.25
C ILE A 77 -5.65 4.83 -8.13
N LYS A 78 -4.69 3.99 -7.76
CA LYS A 78 -3.41 3.86 -8.47
C LYS A 78 -3.40 2.75 -9.52
N HIS A 79 -4.40 1.88 -9.51
CA HIS A 79 -4.48 0.70 -10.38
C HIS A 79 -3.25 -0.21 -10.24
N TRP A 80 -2.83 -0.44 -8.99
CA TRP A 80 -1.77 -1.39 -8.70
C TRP A 80 -2.32 -2.82 -8.63
N GLY A 81 -1.54 -3.76 -9.15
CA GLY A 81 -1.79 -5.18 -8.96
C GLY A 81 -1.33 -5.68 -7.59
N ARG A 82 -1.74 -6.89 -7.25
CA ARG A 82 -1.48 -7.53 -5.95
C ARG A 82 0.00 -7.66 -5.63
N VAL A 83 0.85 -7.92 -6.64
CA VAL A 83 2.30 -8.05 -6.45
C VAL A 83 2.90 -6.74 -5.91
N LYS A 84 2.55 -5.61 -6.49
CA LYS A 84 3.03 -4.30 -6.06
C LYS A 84 2.45 -3.86 -4.72
N ILE A 85 1.16 -4.13 -4.48
CA ILE A 85 0.50 -3.87 -3.20
C ILE A 85 1.17 -4.68 -2.08
N LYS A 86 1.46 -5.95 -2.33
CA LYS A 86 2.17 -6.84 -1.39
C LYS A 86 3.55 -6.27 -1.02
N GLN A 87 4.31 -5.81 -1.99
CA GLN A 87 5.61 -5.18 -1.76
C GLN A 87 5.48 -3.94 -0.86
N GLY A 88 4.50 -3.09 -1.15
CA GLY A 88 4.24 -1.89 -0.36
C GLY A 88 3.84 -2.21 1.09
N LEU A 89 2.97 -3.20 1.30
CA LEU A 89 2.57 -3.64 2.64
C LEU A 89 3.73 -4.25 3.43
N LYS A 90 4.61 -5.00 2.77
CA LYS A 90 5.84 -5.52 3.39
C LYS A 90 6.76 -4.40 3.86
N LEU A 91 6.95 -3.37 3.07
CA LEU A 91 7.73 -2.19 3.44
C LEU A 91 7.13 -1.45 4.65
N LYS A 92 5.81 -1.51 4.81
CA LYS A 92 5.09 -0.97 5.97
C LYS A 92 5.13 -1.89 7.19
N GLY A 93 5.81 -3.03 7.10
CA GLY A 93 5.96 -3.95 8.20
C GLY A 93 4.73 -4.79 8.53
N VAL A 94 3.77 -4.87 7.62
CA VAL A 94 2.54 -5.66 7.82
C VAL A 94 2.86 -7.16 7.80
N PRO A 95 2.44 -7.93 8.82
CA PRO A 95 2.65 -9.38 8.87
C PRO A 95 1.98 -10.11 7.70
N ASP A 96 2.58 -11.20 7.24
CA ASP A 96 2.12 -11.96 6.07
C ASP A 96 0.65 -12.38 6.15
N LYS A 97 0.18 -12.82 7.30
CA LYS A 97 -1.20 -13.25 7.49
C LYS A 97 -2.21 -12.12 7.23
N ILE A 98 -1.92 -10.93 7.75
CA ILE A 98 -2.74 -9.72 7.55
C ILE A 98 -2.64 -9.23 6.11
N LEU A 99 -1.44 -9.25 5.56
CA LEU A 99 -1.14 -8.86 4.18
C LEU A 99 -1.92 -9.73 3.19
N GLN A 100 -1.91 -11.05 3.34
CA GLN A 100 -2.65 -11.97 2.48
C GLN A 100 -4.16 -11.69 2.52
N LYS A 101 -4.70 -11.48 3.72
CA LYS A 101 -6.11 -11.15 3.91
C LYS A 101 -6.50 -9.85 3.18
N ALA A 102 -5.65 -8.84 3.25
CA ALA A 102 -5.88 -7.56 2.57
C ALA A 102 -5.82 -7.68 1.05
N ILE A 103 -4.84 -8.41 0.52
CA ILE A 103 -4.67 -8.64 -0.92
C ILE A 103 -5.86 -9.38 -1.51
N TYR A 104 -6.31 -10.45 -0.85
CA TYR A 104 -7.43 -11.26 -1.32
C TYR A 104 -8.81 -10.67 -0.99
N SER A 105 -8.88 -9.52 -0.32
CA SER A 105 -10.13 -8.77 -0.18
C SER A 105 -10.52 -7.99 -1.44
N ILE A 106 -9.60 -7.85 -2.40
CA ILE A 106 -9.88 -7.24 -3.71
C ILE A 106 -10.74 -8.22 -4.51
N ASP A 107 -11.89 -7.77 -5.01
CA ASP A 107 -12.78 -8.59 -5.80
C ASP A 107 -12.11 -9.08 -7.09
N ASP A 108 -12.24 -10.37 -7.39
CA ASP A 108 -11.55 -10.98 -8.53
C ASP A 108 -12.07 -10.48 -9.88
N ASP A 109 -13.37 -10.25 -10.01
CA ASP A 109 -13.98 -9.76 -11.23
C ASP A 109 -13.55 -8.30 -11.50
N ASP A 110 -13.59 -7.46 -10.48
CA ASP A 110 -13.09 -6.07 -10.57
C ASP A 110 -11.59 -6.06 -10.92
N TYR A 111 -10.83 -7.00 -10.38
CA TYR A 111 -9.40 -7.14 -10.64
C TYR A 111 -9.11 -7.45 -12.12
N LEU A 112 -9.79 -8.46 -12.67
CA LEU A 112 -9.65 -8.83 -14.08
C LEU A 112 -10.12 -7.73 -15.02
N GLN A 113 -11.25 -7.08 -14.71
CA GLN A 113 -11.75 -5.94 -15.48
C GLN A 113 -10.76 -4.76 -15.49
N THR A 114 -10.09 -4.51 -14.37
CA THR A 114 -9.07 -3.46 -14.29
C THR A 114 -7.89 -3.77 -15.18
N ILE A 115 -7.40 -5.01 -15.20
CA ILE A 115 -6.33 -5.45 -16.12
C ILE A 115 -6.77 -5.21 -17.56
N GLU A 116 -7.97 -5.62 -17.93
CA GLU A 116 -8.52 -5.46 -19.28
C GLU A 116 -8.59 -3.98 -19.72
N LYS A 117 -9.17 -3.13 -18.88
CA LYS A 117 -9.29 -1.69 -19.16
C LYS A 117 -7.91 -1.03 -19.36
N LEU A 118 -6.94 -1.37 -18.50
CA LEU A 118 -5.58 -0.86 -18.62
C LEU A 118 -4.89 -1.37 -19.89
N ALA A 119 -5.07 -2.64 -20.23
CA ALA A 119 -4.52 -3.25 -21.43
C ALA A 119 -5.07 -2.60 -22.71
N ILE A 120 -6.38 -2.43 -22.79
CA ILE A 120 -7.06 -1.80 -23.94
C ILE A 120 -6.56 -0.36 -24.12
N LYS A 121 -6.58 0.42 -23.03
CA LYS A 121 -6.13 1.81 -23.05
C LYS A 121 -4.66 1.94 -23.46
N LYS A 122 -3.79 1.08 -22.96
CA LYS A 122 -2.37 1.07 -23.35
C LYS A 122 -2.20 0.66 -24.81
N ALA A 123 -2.94 -0.33 -25.29
CA ALA A 123 -2.89 -0.80 -26.67
C ALA A 123 -3.26 0.30 -27.68
N GLU A 124 -4.25 1.14 -27.36
CA GLU A 124 -4.65 2.27 -28.18
C GLU A 124 -3.54 3.32 -28.39
N HIS A 125 -2.62 3.44 -27.43
CA HIS A 125 -1.53 4.42 -27.46
C HIS A 125 -0.18 3.83 -27.88
N LEU A 126 -0.12 2.53 -28.21
CA LEU A 126 1.11 1.89 -28.65
C LEU A 126 1.34 2.08 -30.15
N ASN A 127 2.52 2.60 -30.51
CA ASN A 127 3.00 2.73 -31.90
C ASN A 127 3.88 1.53 -32.30
N GLU A 128 3.43 0.32 -32.00
CA GLU A 128 4.14 -0.92 -32.32
C GLU A 128 3.27 -1.77 -33.24
N ASN A 129 3.77 -2.10 -34.42
CA ASN A 129 3.04 -2.88 -35.42
C ASN A 129 3.36 -4.38 -35.40
N ASP A 130 4.52 -4.76 -34.83
CA ASP A 130 4.89 -6.17 -34.68
C ASP A 130 4.05 -6.79 -33.52
N PRO A 131 3.24 -7.84 -33.81
CA PRO A 131 2.36 -8.42 -32.79
C PRO A 131 3.10 -8.96 -31.58
N PHE A 132 4.24 -9.58 -31.76
CA PHE A 132 5.06 -10.13 -30.67
C PHE A 132 5.62 -9.02 -29.76
N LYS A 133 6.20 -7.99 -30.35
CA LYS A 133 6.72 -6.83 -29.63
C LYS A 133 5.60 -6.07 -28.93
N ARG A 134 4.46 -5.93 -29.58
CA ARG A 134 3.26 -5.30 -29.02
C ARG A 134 2.78 -6.02 -27.76
N LYS A 135 2.63 -7.33 -27.82
CA LYS A 135 2.28 -8.18 -26.67
C LYS A 135 3.26 -8.02 -25.52
N ASN A 136 4.56 -8.04 -25.79
CA ASN A 136 5.59 -7.88 -24.78
C ASN A 136 5.56 -6.50 -24.11
N LYS A 137 5.27 -5.44 -24.85
CA LYS A 137 5.09 -4.08 -24.29
C LYS A 137 3.88 -4.00 -23.39
N LEU A 138 2.76 -4.60 -23.73
CA LEU A 138 1.56 -4.68 -22.90
C LEU A 138 1.84 -5.46 -21.62
N MET A 139 2.49 -6.62 -21.73
CA MET A 139 2.88 -7.43 -20.59
C MET A 139 3.79 -6.67 -19.63
N SER A 140 4.84 -6.05 -20.14
CA SER A 140 5.79 -5.27 -19.32
C SER A 140 5.12 -4.11 -18.60
N TYR A 141 4.22 -3.41 -19.27
CA TYR A 141 3.44 -2.32 -18.67
C TYR A 141 2.58 -2.82 -17.50
N LEU A 142 1.85 -3.90 -17.68
CA LEU A 142 0.96 -4.46 -16.66
C LEU A 142 1.75 -5.12 -15.51
N GLN A 143 2.88 -5.77 -15.82
CA GLN A 143 3.78 -6.31 -14.80
C GLN A 143 4.39 -5.20 -13.95
N ALA A 144 4.78 -4.08 -14.55
CA ALA A 144 5.28 -2.92 -13.81
C ALA A 144 4.24 -2.31 -12.86
N LYS A 145 2.96 -2.44 -13.18
CA LYS A 145 1.86 -2.07 -12.29
C LYS A 145 1.59 -3.08 -11.17
N GLY A 146 2.23 -4.24 -11.24
CA GLY A 146 2.15 -5.26 -10.19
C GLY A 146 1.13 -6.36 -10.43
N PHE A 147 0.61 -6.50 -11.65
CA PHE A 147 -0.31 -7.59 -11.99
C PHE A 147 0.45 -8.89 -12.24
N GLU A 148 -0.18 -10.03 -11.92
CA GLU A 148 0.38 -11.36 -12.08
C GLU A 148 0.43 -11.75 -13.57
N THR A 149 1.54 -12.36 -13.99
CA THR A 149 1.80 -12.71 -15.40
C THR A 149 0.74 -13.65 -15.98
N ASP A 150 0.30 -14.65 -15.24
CA ASP A 150 -0.74 -15.61 -15.65
C ASP A 150 -2.09 -14.92 -15.91
N LEU A 151 -2.48 -13.98 -15.06
CA LEU A 151 -3.72 -13.20 -15.23
C LEU A 151 -3.61 -12.22 -16.39
N ILE A 152 -2.44 -11.60 -16.58
CA ILE A 152 -2.18 -10.73 -17.75
C ILE A 152 -2.37 -11.52 -19.04
N LEU A 153 -1.75 -12.70 -19.15
CA LEU A 153 -1.88 -13.54 -20.33
C LEU A 153 -3.32 -14.00 -20.58
N LEU A 154 -4.02 -14.37 -19.54
CA LEU A 154 -5.44 -14.74 -19.59
C LEU A 154 -6.28 -13.59 -20.19
N VAL A 155 -6.11 -12.39 -19.68
CA VAL A 155 -6.87 -11.20 -20.12
C VAL A 155 -6.50 -10.80 -21.53
N LEU A 156 -5.22 -10.79 -21.89
CA LEU A 156 -4.77 -10.43 -23.25
C LEU A 156 -5.33 -11.39 -24.28
N LYS A 157 -5.37 -12.69 -23.99
CA LYS A 157 -5.96 -13.70 -24.85
C LYS A 157 -7.47 -13.53 -25.00
N ALA A 158 -8.19 -13.32 -23.90
CA ALA A 158 -9.64 -13.12 -23.88
C ALA A 158 -10.08 -11.86 -24.63
N SER A 159 -9.23 -10.82 -24.64
CA SER A 159 -9.50 -9.52 -25.25
C SER A 159 -8.91 -9.39 -26.67
N ASN A 160 -8.37 -10.46 -27.23
CA ASN A 160 -7.68 -10.47 -28.54
C ASN A 160 -6.56 -9.42 -28.67
N LEU A 161 -5.80 -9.23 -27.61
CA LEU A 161 -4.65 -8.32 -27.53
C LEU A 161 -3.29 -9.05 -27.50
N ASN A 162 -3.28 -10.35 -27.73
CA ASN A 162 -2.09 -11.19 -27.74
C ASN A 162 -1.46 -11.31 -29.14
#